data_322d6d5e36b1328996c3089143bd77d7
#
_entry.id   322d6d5e36b1328996c3089143bd77d7
#
_cell.length_a   1.000
_cell.length_b   1.000
_cell.length_c   1.000
_cell.angle_alpha   90.00
_cell.angle_beta   90.00
_cell.angle_gamma   90.00
#
_symmetry.space_group_name_H-M   'P 1'
#
loop_
_entity.id
_entity.type
_entity.pdbx_description
1 polymer ?
#
loop_
_entity_poly.entity_id
_entity_poly.type
_entity_poly.pdbx_seq_one_letter_code
_entity_poly.pdbx_strand_id
1 'polypeptide(L)'
;MKYSTKLSDTVHVMVLIAINQEKSLTSASIAESVHTNPGFVRQLMLKLKKAGLMTSVAGHARPSLSKPADQITLLDIYKAVEGDKPLLHLDTHTNPDCGIGINIQLSLQGFYNEIQKTAEEKMNTITLQDIIDIYYQRISIENNLQNII
;
A
#
# COMPACT_ATOMS: atom_id res chain seq x y z
N MET A 1 -10.31 -7.16 16.42
CA MET A 1 -10.20 -6.07 15.43
C MET A 1 -9.15 -6.46 14.38
N LYS A 2 -9.52 -6.40 13.12
CA LYS A 2 -8.61 -6.78 12.03
C LYS A 2 -8.23 -5.53 11.25
N TYR A 3 -6.97 -5.17 11.27
CA TYR A 3 -6.45 -4.05 10.49
C TYR A 3 -6.24 -4.46 9.03
N SER A 4 -6.44 -3.52 8.11
CA SER A 4 -6.18 -3.75 6.69
C SER A 4 -4.68 -3.85 6.44
N THR A 5 -4.26 -4.88 5.72
CA THR A 5 -2.88 -5.04 5.22
C THR A 5 -2.74 -4.67 3.75
N LYS A 6 -3.82 -4.19 3.14
CA LYS A 6 -3.85 -3.91 1.68
C LYS A 6 -2.75 -2.98 1.23
N LEU A 7 -2.44 -1.93 1.99
CA LEU A 7 -1.37 -1.02 1.64
C LEU A 7 -0.02 -1.73 1.62
N SER A 8 0.30 -2.49 2.66
CA SER A 8 1.56 -3.26 2.74
C SER A 8 1.68 -4.28 1.62
N ASP A 9 0.60 -5.02 1.36
CA ASP A 9 0.56 -6.02 0.30
C ASP A 9 0.72 -5.36 -1.08
N THR A 10 0.13 -4.19 -1.28
CA THR A 10 0.23 -3.44 -2.54
C THR A 10 1.62 -2.87 -2.76
N VAL A 11 2.25 -2.34 -1.72
CA VAL A 11 3.65 -1.89 -1.79
C VAL A 11 4.55 -3.07 -2.16
N HIS A 12 4.33 -4.25 -1.56
CA HIS A 12 5.07 -5.47 -1.90
C HIS A 12 4.92 -5.81 -3.39
N VAL A 13 3.69 -5.79 -3.92
CA VAL A 13 3.43 -6.00 -5.36
C VAL A 13 4.19 -5.00 -6.21
N MET A 14 4.15 -3.72 -5.86
CA MET A 14 4.81 -2.64 -6.61
C MET A 14 6.33 -2.77 -6.60
N VAL A 15 6.93 -3.16 -5.47
CA VAL A 15 8.37 -3.41 -5.37
C VAL A 15 8.76 -4.60 -6.25
N LEU A 16 8.00 -5.70 -6.22
CA LEU A 16 8.26 -6.83 -7.11
C LEU A 16 8.23 -6.43 -8.58
N ILE A 17 7.24 -5.64 -8.99
CA ILE A 17 7.15 -5.13 -10.36
C ILE A 17 8.36 -4.26 -10.71
N ALA A 18 8.80 -3.40 -9.80
CA ALA A 18 9.92 -2.51 -10.03
C ALA A 18 11.25 -3.24 -10.20
N ILE A 19 11.52 -4.27 -9.39
CA ILE A 19 12.82 -4.96 -9.37
C ILE A 19 12.90 -6.15 -10.34
N ASN A 20 11.77 -6.64 -10.88
CA ASN A 20 11.71 -7.82 -11.76
C ASN A 20 11.30 -7.48 -13.20
N GLN A 21 11.71 -6.34 -13.72
CA GLN A 21 11.29 -5.84 -15.05
C GLN A 21 11.61 -6.78 -16.22
N GLU A 22 12.64 -7.61 -16.09
CA GLU A 22 13.09 -8.53 -17.16
C GLU A 22 12.49 -9.94 -17.08
N LYS A 23 11.87 -10.29 -15.96
CA LYS A 23 11.33 -11.64 -15.73
C LYS A 23 9.81 -11.64 -15.83
N SER A 24 9.28 -12.76 -16.28
CA SER A 24 7.83 -13.01 -16.21
C SER A 24 7.37 -12.95 -14.75
N LEU A 25 6.33 -12.19 -14.49
CA LEU A 25 5.76 -11.97 -13.16
C LEU A 25 4.25 -12.20 -13.24
N THR A 26 3.81 -13.40 -12.91
CA THR A 26 2.40 -13.79 -12.93
C THR A 26 1.71 -13.42 -11.62
N SER A 27 0.38 -13.31 -11.63
CA SER A 27 -0.40 -13.14 -10.41
C SER A 27 -0.16 -14.26 -9.39
N ALA A 28 0.09 -15.48 -9.88
CA ALA A 28 0.41 -16.64 -9.04
C ALA A 28 1.77 -16.48 -8.35
N SER A 29 2.82 -16.05 -9.08
CA SER A 29 4.15 -15.84 -8.51
C SER A 29 4.18 -14.65 -7.52
N ILE A 30 3.44 -13.59 -7.81
CA ILE A 30 3.27 -12.47 -6.88
C ILE A 30 2.53 -12.94 -5.61
N ALA A 31 1.45 -13.69 -5.78
CA ALA A 31 0.65 -14.19 -4.66
C ALA A 31 1.47 -15.12 -3.74
N GLU A 32 2.36 -15.91 -4.30
CA GLU A 32 3.30 -16.74 -3.53
C GLU A 32 4.24 -15.88 -2.67
N SER A 33 4.81 -14.83 -3.23
CA SER A 33 5.69 -13.91 -2.50
C SER A 33 4.96 -13.14 -1.41
N VAL A 34 3.76 -12.65 -1.69
CA VAL A 34 2.93 -11.89 -0.72
C VAL A 34 2.26 -12.82 0.30
N HIS A 35 2.23 -14.12 0.04
CA HIS A 35 1.52 -15.13 0.82
C HIS A 35 0.00 -14.91 0.85
N THR A 36 -0.57 -14.76 -0.34
CA THR A 36 -2.00 -14.54 -0.56
C THR A 36 -2.49 -15.35 -1.77
N ASN A 37 -3.69 -15.09 -2.26
CA ASN A 37 -4.21 -15.77 -3.44
C ASN A 37 -4.11 -14.90 -4.71
N PRO A 38 -4.00 -15.51 -5.90
CA PRO A 38 -3.88 -14.78 -7.16
C PRO A 38 -5.06 -13.84 -7.47
N GLY A 39 -6.26 -14.20 -7.02
CA GLY A 39 -7.46 -13.37 -7.19
C GLY A 39 -7.34 -12.03 -6.48
N PHE A 40 -6.84 -12.04 -5.25
CA PHE A 40 -6.58 -10.83 -4.49
C PHE A 40 -5.50 -9.96 -5.15
N VAL A 41 -4.41 -10.58 -5.61
CA VAL A 41 -3.35 -9.86 -6.35
C VAL A 41 -3.92 -9.18 -7.60
N ARG A 42 -4.75 -9.88 -8.37
CA ARG A 42 -5.40 -9.27 -9.56
C ARG A 42 -6.28 -8.07 -9.19
N GLN A 43 -6.98 -8.12 -8.06
CA GLN A 43 -7.77 -6.98 -7.56
C GLN A 43 -6.88 -5.78 -7.21
N LEU A 44 -5.75 -6.00 -6.52
CA LEU A 44 -4.79 -4.94 -6.22
C LEU A 44 -4.21 -4.34 -7.51
N MET A 45 -3.79 -5.18 -8.44
CA MET A 45 -3.24 -4.75 -9.73
C MET A 45 -4.26 -3.94 -10.53
N LEU A 46 -5.54 -4.31 -10.51
CA LEU A 46 -6.60 -3.55 -11.18
C LEU A 46 -6.75 -2.15 -10.58
N LYS A 47 -6.69 -2.02 -9.28
CA LYS A 47 -6.74 -0.72 -8.59
C LYS A 47 -5.52 0.15 -8.94
N LEU A 48 -4.34 -0.45 -8.99
CA LEU A 48 -3.11 0.23 -9.39
C LEU A 48 -3.17 0.72 -10.84
N LYS A 49 -3.71 -0.08 -11.76
CA LYS A 49 -3.93 0.33 -13.15
C LYS A 49 -4.91 1.50 -13.26
N LYS A 50 -6.03 1.43 -12.55
CA LYS A 50 -7.02 2.51 -12.52
C LYS A 50 -6.45 3.82 -11.98
N ALA A 51 -5.53 3.73 -11.03
CA ALA A 51 -4.83 4.89 -10.47
C ALA A 51 -3.68 5.39 -11.36
N GLY A 52 -3.37 4.72 -12.47
CA GLY A 52 -2.29 5.11 -13.37
C GLY A 52 -0.89 4.83 -12.83
N LEU A 53 -0.75 3.88 -11.90
CA LEU A 53 0.54 3.55 -11.25
C LEU A 53 1.25 2.37 -11.90
N MET A 54 0.53 1.53 -12.62
CA MET A 54 1.10 0.41 -13.35
C MET A 54 0.38 0.18 -14.68
N THR A 55 1.07 -0.52 -15.58
CA THR A 55 0.55 -1.01 -16.84
C THR A 55 0.80 -2.51 -16.97
N SER A 56 -0.06 -3.18 -17.70
CA SER A 56 0.16 -4.55 -18.14
C SER A 56 -0.61 -4.81 -19.44
N VAL A 57 -0.12 -5.75 -20.22
CA VAL A 57 -0.78 -6.18 -21.48
C VAL A 57 -1.44 -7.53 -21.24
N ALA A 58 -2.69 -7.67 -21.65
CA ALA A 58 -3.42 -8.94 -21.56
C ALA A 58 -2.68 -10.06 -22.27
N GLY A 59 -2.53 -11.21 -21.62
CA GLY A 59 -1.79 -12.36 -22.13
C GLY A 59 -0.27 -12.29 -21.96
N HIS A 60 0.26 -11.20 -21.44
CA HIS A 60 1.68 -11.03 -21.14
C HIS A 60 1.91 -10.85 -19.64
N ALA A 61 2.68 -11.75 -19.02
CA ALA A 61 3.01 -11.69 -17.60
C ALA A 61 4.20 -10.76 -17.32
N ARG A 62 4.11 -9.52 -17.81
CA ARG A 62 5.14 -8.47 -17.65
C ARG A 62 4.52 -7.13 -17.25
N PRO A 63 4.03 -7.03 -16.02
CA PRO A 63 3.56 -5.74 -15.51
C PRO A 63 4.74 -4.77 -15.37
N SER A 64 4.47 -3.49 -15.56
CA SER A 64 5.45 -2.39 -15.46
C SER A 64 4.91 -1.23 -14.66
N LEU A 65 5.79 -0.46 -14.03
CA LEU A 65 5.42 0.82 -13.46
C LEU A 65 5.08 1.81 -14.59
N SER A 66 4.04 2.63 -14.39
CA SER A 66 3.64 3.66 -15.36
C SER A 66 4.55 4.88 -15.35
N LYS A 67 5.31 5.06 -14.28
CA LYS A 67 6.25 6.16 -14.09
C LYS A 67 7.40 5.72 -13.17
N PRO A 68 8.52 6.48 -13.13
CA PRO A 68 9.64 6.13 -12.27
C PRO A 68 9.25 5.96 -10.80
N ALA A 69 9.91 5.04 -10.10
CA ALA A 69 9.62 4.75 -8.69
C ALA A 69 9.80 5.95 -7.76
N ASP A 70 10.70 6.88 -8.10
CA ASP A 70 10.90 8.13 -7.35
C ASP A 70 9.78 9.16 -7.56
N GLN A 71 8.87 8.92 -8.50
CA GLN A 71 7.68 9.74 -8.77
C GLN A 71 6.39 9.11 -8.27
N ILE A 72 6.46 7.93 -7.67
CA ILE A 72 5.31 7.24 -7.05
C ILE A 72 5.47 7.37 -5.54
N THR A 73 4.50 8.02 -4.88
CA THR A 73 4.52 8.20 -3.43
C THR A 73 3.73 7.10 -2.73
N LEU A 74 4.01 6.89 -1.45
CA LEU A 74 3.21 6.01 -0.60
C LEU A 74 1.76 6.49 -0.53
N LEU A 75 1.52 7.81 -0.61
CA LEU A 75 0.18 8.38 -0.69
C LEU A 75 -0.55 7.95 -1.95
N ASP A 76 0.13 7.96 -3.11
CA ASP A 76 -0.45 7.50 -4.38
C ASP A 76 -0.95 6.04 -4.25
N ILE A 77 -0.14 5.17 -3.66
CA ILE A 77 -0.47 3.76 -3.47
C ILE A 77 -1.61 3.61 -2.46
N TYR A 78 -1.56 4.35 -1.35
CA TYR A 78 -2.61 4.36 -0.33
C TYR A 78 -3.97 4.76 -0.92
N LYS A 79 -4.03 5.86 -1.66
CA LYS A 79 -5.25 6.32 -2.34
C LYS A 79 -5.76 5.32 -3.37
N ALA A 80 -4.88 4.65 -4.08
CA ALA A 80 -5.24 3.65 -5.08
C ALA A 80 -6.01 2.46 -4.47
N VAL A 81 -5.61 1.99 -3.30
CA VAL A 81 -6.14 0.75 -2.70
C VAL A 81 -7.15 0.96 -1.59
N GLU A 82 -7.05 2.03 -0.83
CA GLU A 82 -7.99 2.35 0.26
C GLU A 82 -9.04 3.38 -0.16
N GLY A 83 -8.82 4.11 -1.26
CA GLY A 83 -9.73 5.17 -1.72
C GLY A 83 -9.83 6.28 -0.68
N ASP A 84 -11.06 6.65 -0.35
CA ASP A 84 -11.35 7.71 0.63
C ASP A 84 -11.56 7.17 2.06
N LYS A 85 -11.21 5.91 2.31
CA LYS A 85 -11.33 5.32 3.66
C LYS A 85 -10.28 5.94 4.58
N PRO A 86 -10.70 6.53 5.71
CA PRO A 86 -9.76 7.08 6.67
C PRO A 86 -9.05 6.00 7.48
N LEU A 87 -7.91 6.36 8.09
CA LEU A 87 -7.17 5.48 9.00
C LEU A 87 -7.92 5.24 10.30
N LEU A 88 -8.58 6.26 10.82
CA LEU A 88 -9.34 6.23 12.06
C LEU A 88 -10.82 6.41 11.77
N HIS A 89 -11.64 5.61 12.41
CA HIS A 89 -13.09 5.63 12.23
C HIS A 89 -13.79 5.99 13.52
N LEU A 90 -14.80 6.84 13.43
CA LEU A 90 -15.72 7.08 14.53
C LEU A 90 -16.60 5.85 14.77
N ASP A 91 -17.00 5.63 16.01
CA ASP A 91 -18.01 4.64 16.32
C ASP A 91 -19.38 5.17 15.90
N THR A 92 -20.00 4.48 14.95
CA THR A 92 -21.35 4.79 14.45
C THR A 92 -22.47 4.04 15.19
N HIS A 93 -22.10 3.18 16.15
CA HIS A 93 -23.04 2.35 16.91
C HIS A 93 -23.31 2.90 18.32
N THR A 94 -22.95 4.15 18.59
CA THR A 94 -23.28 4.81 19.85
C THR A 94 -24.81 4.95 20.01
N ASN A 95 -25.28 4.90 21.24
CA ASN A 95 -26.71 5.07 21.52
C ASN A 95 -27.22 6.40 20.96
N PRO A 96 -28.17 6.41 20.00
CA PRO A 96 -28.66 7.60 19.37
C PRO A 96 -29.45 8.52 20.34
N ASP A 97 -29.98 7.95 21.43
CA ASP A 97 -30.72 8.68 22.44
C ASP A 97 -29.80 9.30 23.52
N CYS A 98 -28.51 9.01 23.48
CA CYS A 98 -27.51 9.55 24.37
C CYS A 98 -26.77 10.74 23.72
N GLY A 99 -27.16 11.94 24.02
CA GLY A 99 -26.52 13.14 23.50
C GLY A 99 -25.02 13.24 23.84
N ILE A 100 -24.59 12.66 24.95
CA ILE A 100 -23.18 12.58 25.34
C ILE A 100 -22.39 11.74 24.35
N GLY A 101 -22.86 10.54 24.04
CA GLY A 101 -22.18 9.60 23.13
C GLY A 101 -21.98 10.20 21.74
N ILE A 102 -23.02 10.77 21.16
CA ILE A 102 -22.96 11.44 19.85
C ILE A 102 -21.97 12.60 19.88
N ASN A 103 -22.03 13.47 20.89
CA ASN A 103 -21.17 14.64 20.98
C ASN A 103 -19.70 14.29 21.23
N ILE A 104 -19.40 13.18 21.92
CA ILE A 104 -18.03 12.69 22.06
C ILE A 104 -17.48 12.28 20.69
N GLN A 105 -18.22 11.52 19.89
CA GLN A 105 -17.78 11.11 18.57
C GLN A 105 -17.57 12.33 17.64
N LEU A 106 -18.49 13.28 17.64
CA LEU A 106 -18.35 14.52 16.88
C LEU A 106 -17.16 15.36 17.34
N SER A 107 -16.85 15.34 18.63
CA SER A 107 -15.68 16.03 19.18
C SER A 107 -14.36 15.39 18.74
N LEU A 108 -14.35 14.09 18.48
CA LEU A 108 -13.18 13.38 17.93
C LEU A 108 -12.97 13.66 16.44
N GLN A 109 -14.03 13.97 15.69
CA GLN A 109 -13.97 14.10 14.23
C GLN A 109 -12.88 15.09 13.77
N GLY A 110 -12.76 16.24 14.40
CA GLY A 110 -11.74 17.24 14.05
C GLY A 110 -10.32 16.72 14.26
N PHE A 111 -10.07 16.05 15.37
CA PHE A 111 -8.75 15.45 15.67
C PHE A 111 -8.42 14.31 14.69
N TYR A 112 -9.37 13.46 14.37
CA TYR A 112 -9.18 12.39 13.41
C TYR A 112 -8.87 12.92 12.00
N ASN A 113 -9.52 14.03 11.60
CA ASN A 113 -9.24 14.70 10.34
C ASN A 113 -7.82 15.29 10.31
N GLU A 114 -7.35 15.88 11.40
CA GLU A 114 -5.97 16.40 11.52
C GLU A 114 -4.94 15.27 11.44
N ILE A 115 -5.18 14.16 12.14
CA ILE A 115 -4.30 12.98 12.09
C ILE A 115 -4.25 12.42 10.66
N GLN A 116 -5.41 12.30 10.01
CA GLN A 116 -5.49 11.83 8.62
C GLN A 116 -4.67 12.73 7.69
N LYS A 117 -4.83 14.04 7.80
CA LYS A 117 -4.09 15.00 7.00
C LYS A 117 -2.58 14.90 7.22
N THR A 118 -2.14 14.85 8.46
CA THR A 118 -0.72 14.71 8.81
C THR A 118 -0.14 13.40 8.28
N ALA A 119 -0.87 12.30 8.40
CA ALA A 119 -0.45 11.01 7.87
C ALA A 119 -0.33 11.05 6.33
N GLU A 120 -1.29 11.64 5.64
CA GLU A 120 -1.26 11.78 4.17
C GLU A 120 -0.10 12.69 3.71
N GLU A 121 0.15 13.79 4.41
CA GLU A 121 1.30 14.66 4.14
C GLU A 121 2.61 13.90 4.28
N LYS A 122 2.75 13.08 5.33
CA LYS A 122 3.94 12.24 5.51
C LYS A 122 4.07 11.18 4.42
N MET A 123 2.99 10.47 4.08
CA MET A 123 2.98 9.48 3.00
C MET A 123 3.40 10.09 1.65
N ASN A 124 3.06 11.35 1.40
CA ASN A 124 3.41 12.06 0.18
C ASN A 124 4.91 12.39 0.07
N THR A 125 5.64 12.31 1.15
CA THR A 125 7.11 12.50 1.17
C THR A 125 7.91 11.21 1.00
N ILE A 126 7.25 10.05 1.07
CA ILE A 126 7.89 8.74 0.95
C ILE A 126 7.61 8.21 -0.45
N THR A 127 8.67 7.92 -1.21
CA THR A 127 8.55 7.37 -2.55
C THR A 127 8.71 5.85 -2.56
N LEU A 128 8.23 5.22 -3.63
CA LEU A 128 8.48 3.79 -3.85
C LEU A 128 9.99 3.52 -3.96
N GLN A 129 10.76 4.47 -4.53
CA GLN A 129 12.21 4.36 -4.61
C GLN A 129 12.87 4.34 -3.22
N ASP A 130 12.40 5.17 -2.28
CA ASP A 130 12.91 5.16 -0.91
C ASP A 130 12.75 3.77 -0.26
N ILE A 131 11.61 3.12 -0.51
CA ILE A 131 11.33 1.77 0.01
C ILE A 131 12.24 0.74 -0.65
N ILE A 132 12.44 0.82 -1.97
CA ILE A 132 13.35 -0.06 -2.72
C ILE A 132 14.79 0.10 -2.23
N ASP A 133 15.24 1.32 -1.98
CA ASP A 133 16.58 1.60 -1.49
C ASP A 133 16.83 0.95 -0.12
N ILE A 134 15.88 1.08 0.80
CA ILE A 134 15.95 0.41 2.10
C ILE A 134 15.93 -1.11 1.95
N TYR A 135 15.12 -1.64 1.05
CA TYR A 135 15.08 -3.08 0.74
C TYR A 135 16.47 -3.59 0.33
N TYR A 136 17.16 -2.90 -0.58
CA TYR A 136 18.52 -3.29 -0.98
C TYR A 136 19.54 -3.16 0.14
N GLN A 137 19.45 -2.14 0.99
CA GLN A 137 20.30 -2.01 2.17
C GLN A 137 20.13 -3.19 3.12
N ARG A 138 18.90 -3.64 3.36
CA ARG A 138 18.61 -4.80 4.21
C ARG A 138 19.20 -6.09 3.65
N ILE A 139 19.07 -6.34 2.36
CA ILE A 139 19.66 -7.51 1.70
C ILE A 139 21.19 -7.49 1.80
N SER A 140 21.82 -6.35 1.62
CA SER A 140 23.28 -6.21 1.76
C SER A 140 23.75 -6.55 3.17
N ILE A 141 23.01 -6.14 4.20
CA ILE A 141 23.30 -6.47 5.60
C ILE A 141 23.15 -7.99 5.84
N GLU A 142 22.09 -8.61 5.36
CA GLU A 142 21.86 -10.06 5.51
C GLU A 142 22.96 -10.87 4.83
N ASN A 143 23.35 -10.50 3.60
CA ASN A 143 24.43 -11.16 2.88
C ASN A 143 25.78 -11.04 3.62
N ASN A 144 26.08 -9.88 4.18
CA ASN A 144 27.29 -9.66 4.98
C ASN A 144 27.30 -10.51 6.24
N LEU A 145 26.16 -10.66 6.94
CA LEU A 145 26.02 -11.53 8.12
C LEU A 145 26.20 -13.01 7.77
N GLN A 146 25.67 -13.47 6.64
CA GLN A 146 25.86 -14.86 6.17
C GLN A 146 27.31 -15.17 5.80
N ASN A 147 28.05 -14.17 5.30
CA ASN A 147 29.46 -14.35 4.96
C ASN A 147 30.41 -14.36 6.18
N ILE A 148 29.94 -14.02 7.36
CA ILE A 148 30.69 -14.02 8.62
C ILE A 148 30.52 -15.34 9.37
N ILE A 149 29.49 -16.13 9.06
CA ILE A 149 29.22 -17.45 9.62
C ILE A 149 29.86 -18.52 8.73
#